data_7fb3523937e837c4c97bcff8b078ceae
#
_entry.id   7fb3523937e837c4c97bcff8b078ceae
#
_cell.length_a   1.000
_cell.length_b   1.000
_cell.length_c   1.000
_cell.angle_alpha   90.00
_cell.angle_beta   90.00
_cell.angle_gamma   90.00
#
_symmetry.space_group_name_H-M   'P 1'
#
loop_
_entity.id
_entity.type
_entity.pdbx_description
1 polymer ?
#
loop_
_entity_poly.entity_id
_entity_poly.type
_entity_poly.pdbx_seq_one_letter_code
_entity_poly.pdbx_strand_id
1 'polypeptide(L)'
;MNRFSPKKHFEIHGIWILSSLLFVFLFCVFIVKGIYNIDHSTLQERANSLEKAIRRSVVQCYVVEGTYPPSLDYLVAHYGITYDSDQYYVDYTSIGSNLMPDITIIPLNQE
;
A
#
# COMPACT_ATOMS: atom_id res chain seq x y z
N MET A 1 63.35 -7.49 27.92
CA MET A 1 62.92 -8.36 26.82
C MET A 1 61.41 -8.49 26.72
N ASN A 2 60.75 -7.46 26.74
CA ASN A 2 59.28 -7.48 26.69
C ASN A 2 58.80 -6.87 25.40
N ARG A 3 58.55 -7.74 24.44
CA ARG A 3 58.01 -7.34 23.17
C ARG A 3 56.61 -7.84 22.98
N PHE A 4 55.79 -7.47 23.91
CA PHE A 4 54.39 -7.50 23.64
C PHE A 4 54.03 -6.17 22.94
N SER A 5 53.87 -6.23 21.64
CA SER A 5 53.29 -5.13 20.92
C SER A 5 51.78 -5.35 20.84
N PRO A 6 51.01 -4.61 21.63
CA PRO A 6 49.55 -4.77 21.65
C PRO A 6 48.84 -4.15 20.43
N LYS A 7 49.64 -3.65 19.48
CA LYS A 7 49.11 -2.91 18.36
C LYS A 7 48.35 -3.73 17.30
N LYS A 8 48.68 -5.01 17.15
CA LYS A 8 48.01 -5.82 16.13
C LYS A 8 46.59 -6.25 16.49
N HIS A 9 46.30 -6.42 17.75
CA HIS A 9 44.94 -6.78 18.18
C HIS A 9 43.96 -5.61 18.06
N PHE A 10 44.42 -4.40 18.23
CA PHE A 10 43.59 -3.22 18.15
C PHE A 10 43.16 -2.90 16.71
N GLU A 11 44.06 -3.13 15.76
CA GLU A 11 43.77 -2.93 14.35
C GLU A 11 42.78 -3.95 13.79
N ILE A 12 42.86 -5.20 14.20
CA ILE A 12 41.93 -6.25 13.80
C ILE A 12 40.51 -5.96 14.31
N HIS A 13 40.38 -5.51 15.54
CA HIS A 13 39.09 -5.12 16.11
C HIS A 13 38.50 -3.89 15.40
N GLY A 14 39.33 -2.94 15.01
CA GLY A 14 38.90 -1.77 14.25
C GLY A 14 38.33 -2.16 12.88
N ILE A 15 38.97 -3.08 12.18
CA ILE A 15 38.50 -3.57 10.88
C ILE A 15 37.18 -4.33 11.01
N TRP A 16 37.01 -5.13 12.05
CA TRP A 16 35.77 -5.88 12.30
C TRP A 16 34.61 -4.94 12.60
N ILE A 17 34.84 -3.91 13.41
CA ILE A 17 33.83 -2.90 13.74
C ILE A 17 33.44 -2.11 12.47
N LEU A 18 34.42 -1.71 11.66
CA LEU A 18 34.20 -0.99 10.43
C LEU A 18 33.41 -1.82 9.41
N SER A 19 33.75 -3.12 9.28
CA SER A 19 33.03 -4.08 8.43
C SER A 19 31.60 -4.27 8.87
N SER A 20 31.36 -4.40 10.17
CA SER A 20 30.02 -4.52 10.74
C SER A 20 29.19 -3.28 10.45
N LEU A 21 29.76 -2.11 10.62
CA LEU A 21 29.09 -0.84 10.39
C LEU A 21 28.73 -0.64 8.92
N LEU A 22 29.62 -1.03 8.02
CA LEU A 22 29.37 -1.03 6.58
C LEU A 22 28.22 -1.98 6.20
N PHE A 23 28.20 -3.17 6.78
CA PHE A 23 27.14 -4.16 6.53
C PHE A 23 25.76 -3.64 6.96
N VAL A 24 25.68 -3.05 8.16
CA VAL A 24 24.44 -2.45 8.66
C VAL A 24 23.98 -1.31 7.75
N PHE A 25 24.90 -0.46 7.30
CA PHE A 25 24.58 0.64 6.39
C PHE A 25 24.01 0.14 5.04
N LEU A 26 24.64 -0.87 4.43
CA LEU A 26 24.16 -1.48 3.20
C LEU A 26 22.78 -2.13 3.39
N PHE A 27 22.57 -2.77 4.52
CA PHE A 27 21.28 -3.39 4.85
C PHE A 27 20.17 -2.35 5.00
N CYS A 28 20.45 -1.23 5.66
CA CYS A 28 19.51 -0.11 5.77
C CYS A 28 19.16 0.49 4.41
N VAL A 29 20.16 0.69 3.54
CA VAL A 29 19.93 1.17 2.17
C VAL A 29 19.07 0.20 1.37
N PHE A 30 19.31 -1.09 1.52
CA PHE A 30 18.52 -2.12 0.85
C PHE A 30 17.05 -2.10 1.29
N ILE A 31 16.79 -1.97 2.60
CA ILE A 31 15.44 -1.87 3.14
C ILE A 31 14.73 -0.62 2.61
N VAL A 32 15.39 0.53 2.66
CA VAL A 32 14.81 1.80 2.21
C VAL A 32 14.44 1.72 0.72
N LYS A 33 15.32 1.20 -0.12
CA LYS A 33 15.01 1.00 -1.55
C LYS A 33 13.87 0.02 -1.77
N GLY A 34 13.81 -1.05 -0.97
CA GLY A 34 12.71 -2.02 -1.02
C GLY A 34 11.36 -1.36 -0.70
N ILE A 35 11.31 -0.49 0.29
CA ILE A 35 10.09 0.23 0.69
C ILE A 35 9.63 1.18 -0.42
N TYR A 36 10.55 1.92 -1.04
CA TYR A 36 10.20 2.84 -2.13
C TYR A 36 9.61 2.12 -3.36
N ASN A 37 10.08 0.93 -3.67
CA ASN A 37 9.54 0.15 -4.79
C ASN A 37 8.17 -0.47 -4.51
N ILE A 38 7.81 -0.66 -3.23
CA ILE A 38 6.52 -1.24 -2.84
C ILE A 38 5.37 -0.25 -2.98
N ASP A 39 5.62 1.04 -2.84
CA ASP A 39 4.55 2.06 -2.80
C ASP A 39 3.71 2.10 -4.08
N HIS A 40 4.30 2.02 -5.25
CA HIS A 40 3.55 2.08 -6.51
C HIS A 40 2.70 0.83 -6.76
N SER A 41 3.24 -0.36 -6.52
CA SER A 41 2.48 -1.60 -6.68
C SER A 41 1.40 -1.75 -5.62
N THR A 42 1.65 -1.28 -4.40
CA THR A 42 0.71 -1.35 -3.28
C THR A 42 -0.51 -0.46 -3.50
N LEU A 43 -0.34 0.76 -4.03
CA LEU A 43 -1.45 1.67 -4.33
C LEU A 43 -2.37 1.09 -5.39
N GLN A 44 -1.82 0.50 -6.45
CA GLN A 44 -2.60 -0.14 -7.50
C GLN A 44 -3.35 -1.38 -6.97
N GLU A 45 -2.70 -2.20 -6.16
CA GLU A 45 -3.35 -3.37 -5.54
C GLU A 45 -4.48 -2.96 -4.58
N ARG A 46 -4.27 -1.91 -3.81
CA ARG A 46 -5.29 -1.36 -2.92
C ARG A 46 -6.46 -0.78 -3.72
N ALA A 47 -6.19 -0.09 -4.82
CA ALA A 47 -7.23 0.41 -5.72
C ALA A 47 -8.05 -0.74 -6.31
N ASN A 48 -7.42 -1.82 -6.75
CA ASN A 48 -8.09 -3.01 -7.26
C ASN A 48 -8.92 -3.70 -6.18
N SER A 49 -8.41 -3.76 -4.95
CA SER A 49 -9.14 -4.35 -3.82
C SER A 49 -10.35 -3.50 -3.44
N LEU A 50 -10.22 -2.19 -3.47
CA LEU A 50 -11.33 -1.26 -3.24
C LEU A 50 -12.39 -1.39 -4.32
N GLU A 51 -12.01 -1.48 -5.59
CA GLU A 51 -12.95 -1.71 -6.70
C GLU A 51 -13.73 -3.00 -6.50
N LYS A 52 -13.05 -4.09 -6.15
CA LYS A 52 -13.71 -5.38 -5.87
C LYS A 52 -14.68 -5.28 -4.70
N ALA A 53 -14.30 -4.58 -3.64
CA ALA A 53 -15.16 -4.37 -2.48
C ALA A 53 -16.42 -3.58 -2.84
N ILE A 54 -16.29 -2.51 -3.61
CA ILE A 54 -17.42 -1.72 -4.08
C ILE A 54 -18.32 -2.53 -5.00
N ARG A 55 -17.77 -3.26 -5.97
CA ARG A 55 -18.56 -4.13 -6.87
C ARG A 55 -19.31 -5.19 -6.09
N ARG A 56 -18.70 -5.80 -5.09
CA ARG A 56 -19.33 -6.79 -4.23
C ARG A 56 -20.51 -6.19 -3.45
N SER A 57 -20.34 -5.00 -2.92
CA SER A 57 -21.42 -4.28 -2.20
C SER A 57 -22.55 -3.87 -3.13
N VAL A 58 -22.24 -3.47 -4.36
CA VAL A 58 -23.24 -3.18 -5.40
C VAL A 58 -24.10 -4.41 -5.71
N VAL A 59 -23.48 -5.56 -5.89
CA VAL A 59 -24.20 -6.82 -6.14
C VAL A 59 -25.02 -7.22 -4.93
N GLN A 60 -24.49 -7.05 -3.73
CA GLN A 60 -25.21 -7.32 -2.48
C GLN A 60 -26.45 -6.41 -2.35
N CYS A 61 -26.32 -5.14 -2.66
CA CYS A 61 -27.44 -4.21 -2.69
C CYS A 61 -28.53 -4.67 -3.66
N TYR A 62 -28.16 -5.09 -4.85
CA TYR A 62 -29.12 -5.62 -5.84
C TYR A 62 -29.84 -6.87 -5.34
N VAL A 63 -29.12 -7.80 -4.70
CA VAL A 63 -29.71 -9.03 -4.17
C VAL A 63 -30.67 -8.74 -3.02
N VAL A 64 -30.36 -7.80 -2.15
CA VAL A 64 -31.16 -7.46 -0.96
C VAL A 64 -32.33 -6.55 -1.30
N GLU A 65 -32.11 -5.52 -2.11
CA GLU A 65 -33.08 -4.46 -2.38
C GLU A 65 -33.77 -4.58 -3.75
N GLY A 66 -33.27 -5.43 -4.64
CA GLY A 66 -33.79 -5.62 -5.99
C GLY A 66 -33.40 -4.52 -6.99
N THR A 67 -32.61 -3.56 -6.56
CA THR A 67 -32.11 -2.45 -7.41
C THR A 67 -30.64 -2.17 -7.10
N TYR A 68 -29.91 -1.64 -8.08
CA TYR A 68 -28.57 -1.16 -7.87
C TYR A 68 -28.54 0.15 -7.09
N PRO A 69 -27.50 0.41 -6.29
CA PRO A 69 -27.43 1.64 -5.50
C PRO A 69 -27.34 2.89 -6.41
N PRO A 70 -28.06 3.96 -6.07
CA PRO A 70 -28.08 5.17 -6.90
C PRO A 70 -26.79 5.99 -6.84
N SER A 71 -26.01 5.84 -5.78
CA SER A 71 -24.79 6.62 -5.56
C SER A 71 -23.79 5.87 -4.69
N LEU A 72 -22.54 6.30 -4.73
CA LEU A 72 -21.49 5.80 -3.84
C LEU A 72 -21.81 6.11 -2.37
N ASP A 73 -22.36 7.28 -2.09
CA ASP A 73 -22.74 7.70 -0.73
C ASP A 73 -23.75 6.74 -0.11
N TYR A 74 -24.64 6.20 -0.91
CA TYR A 74 -25.59 5.20 -0.46
C TYR A 74 -24.87 3.92 0.02
N LEU A 75 -23.85 3.45 -0.69
CA LEU A 75 -23.03 2.32 -0.29
C LEU A 75 -22.24 2.59 1.00
N VAL A 76 -21.70 3.79 1.12
CA VAL A 76 -20.98 4.21 2.34
C VAL A 76 -21.92 4.20 3.54
N ALA A 77 -23.13 4.73 3.38
CA ALA A 77 -24.08 4.84 4.48
C ALA A 77 -24.72 3.49 4.88
N HIS A 78 -25.00 2.60 3.93
CA HIS A 78 -25.79 1.40 4.17
C HIS A 78 -24.97 0.10 4.17
N TYR A 79 -23.84 0.05 3.49
CA TYR A 79 -23.04 -1.17 3.32
C TYR A 79 -21.65 -1.09 3.94
N GLY A 80 -21.33 0.00 4.64
CA GLY A 80 -20.09 0.14 5.40
C GLY A 80 -18.84 0.23 4.56
N ILE A 81 -18.94 0.71 3.33
CA ILE A 81 -17.77 0.98 2.48
C ILE A 81 -16.98 2.14 3.08
N THR A 82 -15.72 1.90 3.34
CA THR A 82 -14.80 2.94 3.79
C THR A 82 -13.59 2.98 2.87
N TYR A 83 -13.19 4.18 2.47
CA TYR A 83 -11.99 4.41 1.68
C TYR A 83 -11.42 5.80 1.99
N ASP A 84 -10.16 5.97 1.69
CA ASP A 84 -9.48 7.25 1.91
C ASP A 84 -9.63 8.12 0.64
N SER A 85 -10.48 9.14 0.75
CA SER A 85 -10.77 10.08 -0.35
C SER A 85 -9.56 10.96 -0.72
N ASP A 86 -8.55 11.06 0.15
CA ASP A 86 -7.32 11.78 -0.15
C ASP A 86 -6.36 10.97 -1.01
N GLN A 87 -6.47 9.65 -0.97
CA GLN A 87 -5.62 8.72 -1.73
C GLN A 87 -6.27 8.21 -3.01
N TYR A 88 -7.59 8.09 -3.04
CA TYR A 88 -8.33 7.50 -4.16
C TYR A 88 -9.50 8.37 -4.56
N TYR A 89 -9.64 8.57 -5.86
CA TYR A 89 -10.85 9.12 -6.45
C TYR A 89 -11.69 7.97 -6.99
N VAL A 90 -12.94 7.88 -6.53
CA VAL A 90 -13.88 6.86 -6.98
C VAL A 90 -14.91 7.52 -7.88
N ASP A 91 -14.87 7.18 -9.15
CA ASP A 91 -15.89 7.58 -10.12
C ASP A 91 -17.00 6.52 -10.14
N TYR A 92 -18.16 6.89 -9.65
CA TYR A 92 -19.34 6.03 -9.61
C TYR A 92 -20.42 6.64 -10.48
N THR A 93 -20.76 5.98 -11.57
CA THR A 93 -21.79 6.41 -12.49
C THR A 93 -22.93 5.41 -12.52
N SER A 94 -24.08 5.82 -11.99
CA SER A 94 -25.30 5.03 -12.05
C SER A 94 -25.92 5.13 -13.44
N ILE A 95 -26.09 3.99 -14.11
CA ILE A 95 -26.68 3.92 -15.46
C ILE A 95 -28.20 3.73 -15.35
N GLY A 96 -28.63 2.97 -14.37
CA GLY A 96 -30.04 2.71 -14.12
C GLY A 96 -30.23 1.75 -12.95
N SER A 97 -31.47 1.60 -12.48
CA SER A 97 -31.77 0.73 -11.35
C SER A 97 -31.56 -0.77 -11.63
N ASN A 98 -31.63 -1.16 -12.90
CA ASN A 98 -31.47 -2.55 -13.34
C ASN A 98 -30.15 -2.82 -14.06
N LEU A 99 -29.30 -1.81 -14.21
CA LEU A 99 -28.02 -1.92 -14.88
C LEU A 99 -26.89 -1.69 -13.87
N MET A 100 -25.86 -2.52 -13.99
CA MET A 100 -24.70 -2.39 -13.13
C MET A 100 -24.02 -1.03 -13.33
N PRO A 101 -23.75 -0.27 -12.26
CA PRO A 101 -23.09 1.01 -12.37
C PRO A 101 -21.66 0.85 -12.86
N ASP A 102 -21.15 1.88 -13.52
CA ASP A 102 -19.76 1.95 -13.89
C ASP A 102 -18.94 2.48 -12.70
N ILE A 103 -17.89 1.76 -12.36
CA ILE A 103 -17.05 2.05 -11.20
C ILE A 103 -15.61 2.12 -11.67
N THR A 104 -14.97 3.26 -11.48
CA THR A 104 -13.56 3.48 -11.81
C THR A 104 -12.86 4.09 -10.59
N ILE A 105 -11.73 3.53 -10.22
CA ILE A 105 -10.93 4.01 -9.12
C ILE A 105 -9.59 4.51 -9.64
N ILE A 106 -9.29 5.76 -9.31
CA ILE A 106 -8.05 6.44 -9.73
C ILE A 106 -7.26 6.77 -8.48
N PRO A 107 -6.04 6.21 -8.32
CA PRO A 107 -5.16 6.63 -7.23
C PRO A 107 -4.67 8.06 -7.48
N LEU A 108 -4.77 8.92 -6.46
CA LEU A 108 -4.45 10.33 -6.56
C LEU A 108 -2.96 10.64 -6.38
N ASN A 109 -2.22 9.76 -5.70
CA ASN A 109 -0.80 9.94 -5.40
C ASN A 109 0.09 9.24 -6.43
N GLN A 110 0.05 9.72 -7.66
CA GLN A 110 0.98 9.29 -8.72
C GLN A 110 1.94 10.41 -9.11
N GLU A 111 2.55 11.04 -8.12
CA GLU A 111 3.68 11.92 -8.37
C GLU A 111 5.00 11.33 -7.87
#